data_0bf2277d8d5dbf1ef02b9ccd2b24588d
#
_entry.id   0bf2277d8d5dbf1ef02b9ccd2b24588d
#
_cell.length_a   1.000
_cell.length_b   1.000
_cell.length_c   1.000
_cell.angle_alpha   90.00
_cell.angle_beta   90.00
_cell.angle_gamma   90.00
#
_symmetry.space_group_name_H-M   'P 1'
#
loop_
_entity.id
_entity.type
_entity.pdbx_description
1 polymer ?
#
loop_
_entity_poly.entity_id
_entity_poly.type
_entity_poly.pdbx_seq_one_letter_code
_entity_poly.pdbx_strand_id
1 'polypeptide(L)'
;MLVGCRAESVLARMVRDAGLPQVPLDFGRLAPLARELDALMTRERVDVVNSHGTGDRRALTWLRWRGRLGRPFVVTRHTMPLTSPAELLAVGLSADRTIAVSHAVARALRRRLYPTGRLRVVTNGIELARVDAAPSEEDMAAARAALGDLAGRPVVLVLARRKDQHVLLRGLAALERPVVVACVGIEADAELQGIERTVPAHHRVVYVPFTNRPLPFCRLAAVSALPSRIEGLSIALLETMALGLPVVASDAGGNPDLIASGDTGVLVAPLDPQAWARALARVLGDREFAGRIARRGRELVRREFTLERTAERTEAEYREALERRRSLDGNRSHAR
;
A
#
# COMPACT_ATOMS: atom_id res chain seq x y z
N MET A 1 -9.44 -9.65 18.79
CA MET A 1 -9.41 -8.50 17.83
C MET A 1 -10.80 -8.27 17.28
N LEU A 2 -11.26 -7.02 17.12
CA LEU A 2 -12.55 -6.67 16.55
C LEU A 2 -12.33 -5.64 15.45
N VAL A 3 -12.96 -5.81 14.28
CA VAL A 3 -12.75 -4.92 13.12
C VAL A 3 -14.01 -4.09 12.85
N GLY A 4 -13.91 -2.77 13.01
CA GLY A 4 -14.94 -1.81 12.60
C GLY A 4 -14.77 -1.41 11.14
N CYS A 5 -15.76 -1.67 10.29
CA CYS A 5 -15.69 -1.38 8.86
C CYS A 5 -17.09 -1.06 8.27
N ARG A 6 -17.12 -0.51 7.04
CA ARG A 6 -18.40 -0.35 6.31
C ARG A 6 -18.97 -1.72 5.94
N ALA A 7 -20.27 -1.93 6.15
CA ALA A 7 -20.97 -3.21 5.98
C ALA A 7 -20.69 -3.88 4.62
N GLU A 8 -20.79 -3.12 3.53
CA GLU A 8 -20.68 -3.63 2.14
C GLU A 8 -19.27 -3.46 1.54
N SER A 9 -18.25 -3.21 2.37
CA SER A 9 -16.89 -2.98 1.87
C SER A 9 -16.18 -4.29 1.52
N VAL A 10 -15.15 -4.19 0.66
CA VAL A 10 -14.23 -5.30 0.39
C VAL A 10 -13.59 -5.79 1.70
N LEU A 11 -13.22 -4.87 2.60
CA LEU A 11 -12.68 -5.20 3.91
C LEU A 11 -13.65 -6.05 4.74
N ALA A 12 -14.95 -5.70 4.75
CA ALA A 12 -15.94 -6.47 5.48
C ALA A 12 -16.05 -7.91 4.98
N ARG A 13 -15.95 -8.13 3.66
CA ARG A 13 -15.90 -9.48 3.09
C ARG A 13 -14.66 -10.23 3.54
N MET A 14 -13.49 -9.63 3.39
CA MET A 14 -12.21 -10.23 3.80
C MET A 14 -12.18 -10.59 5.28
N VAL A 15 -12.73 -9.75 6.15
CA VAL A 15 -12.81 -10.00 7.60
C VAL A 15 -13.72 -11.19 7.91
N ARG A 16 -14.87 -11.27 7.22
CA ARG A 16 -15.78 -12.44 7.35
C ARG A 16 -15.12 -13.73 6.85
N ASP A 17 -14.48 -13.69 5.68
CA ASP A 17 -13.81 -14.84 5.07
C ASP A 17 -12.67 -15.36 5.97
N ALA A 18 -12.02 -14.45 6.71
CA ALA A 18 -11.01 -14.77 7.72
C ALA A 18 -11.59 -15.23 9.08
N GLY A 19 -12.92 -15.31 9.23
CA GLY A 19 -13.56 -15.69 10.49
C GLY A 19 -13.38 -14.71 11.64
N LEU A 20 -13.05 -13.45 11.34
CA LEU A 20 -12.78 -12.43 12.36
C LEU A 20 -14.06 -11.66 12.75
N PRO A 21 -14.24 -11.33 14.05
CA PRO A 21 -15.34 -10.49 14.49
C PRO A 21 -15.31 -9.12 13.83
N GLN A 22 -16.47 -8.72 13.28
CA GLN A 22 -16.62 -7.40 12.66
C GLN A 22 -17.83 -6.65 13.18
N VAL A 23 -17.76 -5.32 13.14
CA VAL A 23 -18.87 -4.43 13.44
C VAL A 23 -19.05 -3.46 12.27
N PRO A 24 -20.24 -3.39 11.67
CA PRO A 24 -20.54 -2.40 10.66
C PRO A 24 -20.59 -1.00 11.29
N LEU A 25 -19.90 -0.03 10.71
CA LEU A 25 -19.84 1.36 11.17
C LEU A 25 -20.16 2.31 10.01
N ASP A 26 -20.88 3.39 10.31
CA ASP A 26 -21.11 4.49 9.37
C ASP A 26 -20.08 5.60 9.60
N PHE A 27 -19.18 5.78 8.62
CA PHE A 27 -18.12 6.79 8.65
C PHE A 27 -18.55 8.16 8.07
N GLY A 28 -19.82 8.32 7.71
CA GLY A 28 -20.31 9.52 7.04
C GLY A 28 -20.48 10.72 7.97
N ARG A 29 -20.81 10.50 9.24
CA ARG A 29 -21.16 11.56 10.20
C ARG A 29 -20.35 11.46 11.49
N LEU A 30 -19.61 12.54 11.83
CA LEU A 30 -18.66 12.55 12.94
C LEU A 30 -19.30 12.22 14.31
N ALA A 31 -20.36 12.93 14.71
CA ALA A 31 -20.91 12.80 16.05
C ALA A 31 -21.65 11.45 16.29
N PRO A 32 -22.44 10.92 15.33
CA PRO A 32 -22.96 9.55 15.43
C PRO A 32 -21.85 8.50 15.53
N LEU A 33 -20.86 8.53 14.64
CA LEU A 33 -19.74 7.60 14.65
C LEU A 33 -18.97 7.64 15.98
N ALA A 34 -18.71 8.82 16.52
CA ALA A 34 -18.01 8.96 17.79
C ALA A 34 -18.78 8.32 18.96
N ARG A 35 -20.11 8.52 19.01
CA ARG A 35 -20.98 7.89 20.04
C ARG A 35 -21.00 6.37 19.89
N GLU A 36 -21.09 5.88 18.65
CA GLU A 36 -21.11 4.45 18.36
C GLU A 36 -19.78 3.79 18.74
N LEU A 37 -18.64 4.42 18.40
CA LEU A 37 -17.31 3.97 18.78
C LEU A 37 -17.12 3.95 20.32
N ASP A 38 -17.59 4.96 21.03
CA ASP A 38 -17.49 5.04 22.49
C ASP A 38 -18.29 3.91 23.15
N ALA A 39 -19.55 3.70 22.70
CA ALA A 39 -20.41 2.62 23.18
C ALA A 39 -19.81 1.23 22.87
N LEU A 40 -19.32 1.05 21.62
CA LEU A 40 -18.68 -0.20 21.18
C LEU A 40 -17.44 -0.52 22.02
N MET A 41 -16.52 0.43 22.17
CA MET A 41 -15.32 0.23 22.95
C MET A 41 -15.60 -0.12 24.41
N THR A 42 -16.69 0.41 24.97
CA THR A 42 -17.10 0.12 26.34
C THR A 42 -17.72 -1.26 26.47
N ARG A 43 -18.65 -1.62 25.56
CA ARG A 43 -19.33 -2.90 25.54
C ARG A 43 -18.36 -4.07 25.34
N GLU A 44 -17.44 -3.91 24.40
CA GLU A 44 -16.47 -4.94 24.03
C GLU A 44 -15.18 -4.92 24.88
N ARG A 45 -15.12 -4.05 25.89
CA ARG A 45 -13.94 -3.90 26.79
C ARG A 45 -12.63 -3.74 26.03
N VAL A 46 -12.64 -2.90 24.99
CA VAL A 46 -11.46 -2.70 24.12
C VAL A 46 -10.30 -2.10 24.92
N ASP A 47 -9.14 -2.72 24.88
CA ASP A 47 -7.92 -2.23 25.55
C ASP A 47 -7.19 -1.16 24.74
N VAL A 48 -7.10 -1.33 23.41
CA VAL A 48 -6.41 -0.42 22.48
C VAL A 48 -7.29 -0.20 21.25
N VAL A 49 -7.41 1.02 20.78
CA VAL A 49 -8.08 1.33 19.51
C VAL A 49 -7.08 1.84 18.48
N ASN A 50 -7.08 1.22 17.29
CA ASN A 50 -6.25 1.65 16.15
C ASN A 50 -7.14 2.17 15.02
N SER A 51 -6.85 3.38 14.56
CA SER A 51 -7.51 4.04 13.44
C SER A 51 -6.70 3.87 12.16
N HIS A 52 -7.37 3.44 11.09
CA HIS A 52 -6.77 3.28 9.76
C HIS A 52 -7.33 4.28 8.73
N GLY A 53 -8.50 4.86 9.00
CA GLY A 53 -9.20 5.77 8.09
C GLY A 53 -9.16 7.24 8.50
N THR A 54 -9.93 8.06 7.81
CA THR A 54 -10.06 9.49 8.14
C THR A 54 -11.24 9.73 9.08
N GLY A 55 -12.36 9.06 8.88
CA GLY A 55 -13.58 9.24 9.70
C GLY A 55 -13.38 8.77 11.14
N ASP A 56 -12.89 7.54 11.32
CA ASP A 56 -12.57 6.96 12.62
C ASP A 56 -11.50 7.79 13.36
N ARG A 57 -10.46 8.21 12.69
CA ARG A 57 -9.42 9.07 13.26
C ARG A 57 -9.97 10.38 13.79
N ARG A 58 -10.83 11.07 13.02
CA ARG A 58 -11.49 12.30 13.46
C ARG A 58 -12.42 12.06 14.65
N ALA A 59 -13.19 10.98 14.63
CA ALA A 59 -14.11 10.63 15.73
C ALA A 59 -13.35 10.31 17.02
N LEU A 60 -12.28 9.54 16.95
CA LEU A 60 -11.43 9.22 18.12
C LEU A 60 -10.67 10.44 18.64
N THR A 61 -10.19 11.32 17.75
CA THR A 61 -9.61 12.62 18.14
C THR A 61 -10.60 13.47 18.90
N TRP A 62 -11.83 13.57 18.40
CA TRP A 62 -12.91 14.31 19.05
C TRP A 62 -13.26 13.73 20.42
N LEU A 63 -13.38 12.40 20.56
CA LEU A 63 -13.59 11.74 21.85
C LEU A 63 -12.45 12.01 22.84
N ARG A 64 -11.21 12.00 22.38
CA ARG A 64 -10.04 12.33 23.20
C ARG A 64 -10.11 13.74 23.76
N TRP A 65 -10.43 14.72 22.93
CA TRP A 65 -10.53 16.12 23.34
C TRP A 65 -11.70 16.39 24.30
N ARG A 66 -12.74 15.56 24.21
CA ARG A 66 -13.89 15.58 25.15
C ARG A 66 -13.62 14.81 26.45
N GLY A 67 -12.42 14.26 26.63
CA GLY A 67 -12.08 13.46 27.82
C GLY A 67 -12.79 12.10 27.90
N ARG A 68 -13.46 11.68 26.82
CA ARG A 68 -14.22 10.41 26.76
C ARG A 68 -13.39 9.21 26.31
N LEU A 69 -12.25 9.41 25.66
CA LEU A 69 -11.36 8.33 25.23
C LEU A 69 -10.27 8.09 26.26
N GLY A 70 -10.54 7.23 27.25
CA GLY A 70 -9.56 6.81 28.28
C GLY A 70 -8.52 5.78 27.82
N ARG A 71 -8.83 5.07 26.72
CA ARG A 71 -7.99 3.98 26.19
C ARG A 71 -6.85 4.49 25.29
N PRO A 72 -5.76 3.73 25.15
CA PRO A 72 -4.73 4.01 24.15
C PRO A 72 -5.29 4.16 22.75
N PHE A 73 -4.90 5.24 22.09
CA PHE A 73 -5.29 5.58 20.72
C PHE A 73 -4.09 5.52 19.80
N VAL A 74 -4.09 4.55 18.91
CA VAL A 74 -3.08 4.36 17.87
C VAL A 74 -3.64 4.82 16.53
N VAL A 75 -2.79 5.42 15.70
CA VAL A 75 -3.14 5.85 14.33
C VAL A 75 -2.19 5.18 13.36
N THR A 76 -2.71 4.40 12.41
CA THR A 76 -1.90 3.86 11.31
C THR A 76 -2.14 4.68 10.03
N ARG A 77 -1.06 5.19 9.45
CA ARG A 77 -1.05 6.04 8.25
C ARG A 77 -0.56 5.24 7.06
N HIS A 78 -1.50 4.85 6.18
CA HIS A 78 -1.23 4.05 4.97
C HIS A 78 -0.85 4.88 3.74
N THR A 79 -1.14 6.18 3.75
CA THR A 79 -0.94 7.07 2.60
C THR A 79 -0.20 8.33 3.00
N MET A 80 0.36 9.01 2.03
CA MET A 80 0.93 10.35 2.21
C MET A 80 -0.12 11.30 2.82
N PRO A 81 0.27 12.17 3.77
CA PRO A 81 -0.67 13.06 4.45
C PRO A 81 -1.12 14.19 3.51
N LEU A 82 -2.37 14.13 3.06
CA LEU A 82 -3.00 15.16 2.23
C LEU A 82 -3.91 16.10 3.04
N THR A 83 -4.08 15.87 4.33
CA THR A 83 -4.92 16.67 5.23
C THR A 83 -4.21 17.95 5.68
N SER A 84 -4.97 18.93 6.22
CA SER A 84 -4.43 20.20 6.69
C SER A 84 -3.42 20.01 7.84
N PRO A 85 -2.41 20.90 8.00
CA PRO A 85 -1.47 20.84 9.12
C PRO A 85 -2.16 20.90 10.48
N ALA A 86 -3.23 21.68 10.63
CA ALA A 86 -4.00 21.77 11.87
C ALA A 86 -4.65 20.42 12.24
N GLU A 87 -5.24 19.72 11.28
CA GLU A 87 -5.79 18.37 11.51
C GLU A 87 -4.70 17.38 11.87
N LEU A 88 -3.54 17.45 11.19
CA LEU A 88 -2.40 16.60 11.49
C LEU A 88 -1.90 16.81 12.91
N LEU A 89 -1.76 18.06 13.34
CA LEU A 89 -1.35 18.41 14.70
C LEU A 89 -2.38 17.92 15.73
N ALA A 90 -3.66 18.18 15.51
CA ALA A 90 -4.74 17.75 16.39
C ALA A 90 -4.73 16.23 16.61
N VAL A 91 -4.58 15.46 15.52
CA VAL A 91 -4.46 14.00 15.57
C VAL A 91 -3.19 13.57 16.31
N GLY A 92 -2.05 14.19 15.98
CA GLY A 92 -0.77 13.83 16.58
C GLY A 92 -0.68 14.10 18.08
N LEU A 93 -1.34 15.16 18.56
CA LEU A 93 -1.46 15.45 19.98
C LEU A 93 -2.42 14.49 20.71
N SER A 94 -3.42 13.96 19.99
CA SER A 94 -4.44 13.07 20.53
C SER A 94 -4.00 11.61 20.58
N ALA A 95 -3.20 11.17 19.61
CA ALA A 95 -2.75 9.78 19.51
C ALA A 95 -1.66 9.47 20.53
N ASP A 96 -1.71 8.29 21.15
CA ASP A 96 -0.65 7.78 22.03
C ASP A 96 0.53 7.22 21.22
N ARG A 97 0.23 6.67 20.03
CA ARG A 97 1.20 6.23 19.01
C ARG A 97 0.68 6.53 17.60
N THR A 98 1.61 6.79 16.70
CA THR A 98 1.32 6.88 15.27
C THR A 98 2.27 5.99 14.51
N ILE A 99 1.72 5.06 13.76
CA ILE A 99 2.43 4.15 12.87
C ILE A 99 2.38 4.71 11.45
N ALA A 100 3.54 4.96 10.87
CA ALA A 100 3.70 5.25 9.45
C ALA A 100 4.14 3.97 8.73
N VAL A 101 3.47 3.62 7.63
CA VAL A 101 3.77 2.37 6.90
C VAL A 101 5.04 2.44 6.06
N SER A 102 5.73 3.58 6.06
CA SER A 102 7.01 3.77 5.37
C SER A 102 7.79 4.95 5.97
N HIS A 103 9.10 4.98 5.74
CA HIS A 103 9.92 6.13 6.08
C HIS A 103 9.49 7.39 5.33
N ALA A 104 9.01 7.23 4.08
CA ALA A 104 8.47 8.34 3.29
C ALA A 104 7.25 8.99 3.94
N VAL A 105 6.28 8.18 4.42
CA VAL A 105 5.12 8.69 5.16
C VAL A 105 5.55 9.38 6.45
N ALA A 106 6.50 8.79 7.18
CA ALA A 106 7.04 9.40 8.40
C ALA A 106 7.75 10.73 8.12
N ARG A 107 8.59 10.82 7.07
CA ARG A 107 9.23 12.07 6.64
C ARG A 107 8.19 13.13 6.25
N ALA A 108 7.15 12.74 5.51
CA ALA A 108 6.09 13.66 5.11
C ALA A 108 5.29 14.20 6.29
N LEU A 109 5.03 13.39 7.31
CA LEU A 109 4.42 13.84 8.57
C LEU A 109 5.32 14.81 9.32
N ARG A 110 6.61 14.50 9.48
CA ARG A 110 7.59 15.39 10.16
C ARG A 110 7.67 16.77 9.50
N ARG A 111 7.70 16.83 8.16
CA ARG A 111 7.72 18.09 7.40
C ARG A 111 6.47 18.95 7.61
N ARG A 112 5.38 18.37 8.13
CA ARG A 112 4.11 19.05 8.42
C ARG A 112 3.87 19.27 9.91
N LEU A 113 4.93 19.37 10.70
CA LEU A 113 4.89 19.63 12.15
C LEU A 113 4.13 18.56 12.95
N TYR A 114 4.07 17.33 12.46
CA TYR A 114 3.48 16.23 13.21
C TYR A 114 4.35 15.89 14.44
N PRO A 115 3.75 15.66 15.63
CA PRO A 115 4.51 15.31 16.83
C PRO A 115 5.35 14.05 16.64
N THR A 116 6.67 14.17 16.69
CA THR A 116 7.60 13.10 16.31
C THR A 116 7.85 12.08 17.42
N GLY A 117 7.72 12.48 18.69
CA GLY A 117 8.00 11.61 19.84
C GLY A 117 7.17 10.31 19.90
N ARG A 118 6.02 10.32 19.22
CA ARG A 118 5.08 9.18 19.18
C ARG A 118 5.00 8.52 17.80
N LEU A 119 5.80 9.00 16.83
CA LEU A 119 5.79 8.51 15.46
C LEU A 119 6.80 7.36 15.31
N ARG A 120 6.31 6.23 14.83
CA ARG A 120 7.08 5.02 14.55
C ARG A 120 6.88 4.60 13.11
N VAL A 121 7.83 3.87 12.56
CA VAL A 121 7.70 3.26 11.24
C VAL A 121 7.51 1.76 11.43
N VAL A 122 6.37 1.27 10.97
CA VAL A 122 6.09 -0.17 10.84
C VAL A 122 5.67 -0.40 9.40
N THR A 123 6.55 -0.97 8.63
CA THR A 123 6.32 -1.20 7.19
C THR A 123 5.23 -2.25 6.97
N ASN A 124 4.46 -2.08 5.90
CA ASN A 124 3.54 -3.13 5.46
C ASN A 124 4.32 -4.39 5.11
N GLY A 125 3.72 -5.54 5.38
CA GLY A 125 4.19 -6.84 4.94
C GLY A 125 3.14 -7.55 4.10
N ILE A 126 3.55 -8.65 3.51
CA ILE A 126 2.70 -9.55 2.73
C ILE A 126 2.70 -10.95 3.33
N GLU A 127 1.63 -11.68 3.08
CA GLU A 127 1.52 -13.09 3.42
C GLU A 127 2.25 -13.92 2.37
N LEU A 128 3.40 -14.48 2.73
CA LEU A 128 4.23 -15.24 1.81
C LEU A 128 3.54 -16.51 1.30
N ALA A 129 2.77 -17.19 2.16
CA ALA A 129 2.04 -18.39 1.77
C ALA A 129 1.07 -18.13 0.62
N ARG A 130 0.39 -16.96 0.63
CA ARG A 130 -0.49 -16.53 -0.47
C ARG A 130 0.30 -16.29 -1.76
N VAL A 131 1.47 -15.66 -1.67
CA VAL A 131 2.31 -15.36 -2.85
C VAL A 131 2.92 -16.64 -3.43
N ASP A 132 3.29 -17.59 -2.58
CA ASP A 132 3.89 -18.87 -2.97
C ASP A 132 2.86 -19.86 -3.53
N ALA A 133 1.58 -19.69 -3.21
CA ALA A 133 0.51 -20.53 -3.73
C ALA A 133 0.50 -20.52 -5.28
N ALA A 134 0.43 -21.70 -5.87
CA ALA A 134 0.25 -21.81 -7.30
C ALA A 134 -1.17 -21.37 -7.68
N PRO A 135 -1.34 -20.43 -8.61
CA PRO A 135 -2.67 -20.14 -9.15
C PRO A 135 -3.29 -21.39 -9.78
N SER A 136 -4.62 -21.48 -9.75
CA SER A 136 -5.32 -22.56 -10.45
C SER A 136 -5.12 -22.46 -11.97
N GLU A 137 -5.25 -23.59 -12.67
CA GLU A 137 -5.19 -23.56 -14.14
C GLU A 137 -6.30 -22.69 -14.76
N GLU A 138 -7.48 -22.64 -14.11
CA GLU A 138 -8.58 -21.77 -14.50
C GLU A 138 -8.18 -20.28 -14.40
N ASP A 139 -7.56 -19.86 -13.29
CA ASP A 139 -7.08 -18.50 -13.08
C ASP A 139 -5.96 -18.13 -14.07
N MET A 140 -5.06 -19.08 -14.34
CA MET A 140 -4.01 -18.89 -15.35
C MET A 140 -4.56 -18.77 -16.76
N ALA A 141 -5.56 -19.59 -17.12
CA ALA A 141 -6.25 -19.52 -18.40
C ALA A 141 -7.00 -18.19 -18.56
N ALA A 142 -7.71 -17.75 -17.53
CA ALA A 142 -8.41 -16.46 -17.52
C ALA A 142 -7.43 -15.28 -17.70
N ALA A 143 -6.29 -15.31 -17.02
CA ALA A 143 -5.26 -14.27 -17.18
C ALA A 143 -4.64 -14.26 -18.58
N ARG A 144 -4.34 -15.44 -19.16
CA ARG A 144 -3.88 -15.56 -20.55
C ARG A 144 -4.91 -15.02 -21.53
N ALA A 145 -6.18 -15.38 -21.34
CA ALA A 145 -7.28 -14.89 -22.19
C ALA A 145 -7.42 -13.36 -22.11
N ALA A 146 -7.36 -12.79 -20.91
CA ALA A 146 -7.41 -11.35 -20.70
C ALA A 146 -6.24 -10.61 -21.38
N LEU A 147 -5.03 -11.20 -21.34
CA LEU A 147 -3.86 -10.64 -22.02
C LEU A 147 -3.90 -10.88 -23.53
N GLY A 148 -4.62 -11.90 -24.00
CA GLY A 148 -4.71 -12.29 -25.41
C GLY A 148 -3.36 -12.75 -25.98
N ASP A 149 -3.24 -12.79 -27.31
CA ASP A 149 -2.00 -13.21 -27.97
C ASP A 149 -0.83 -12.25 -27.67
N LEU A 150 0.19 -12.76 -27.02
CA LEU A 150 1.40 -12.01 -26.71
C LEU A 150 2.37 -11.89 -27.91
N ALA A 151 2.24 -12.75 -28.91
CA ALA A 151 3.13 -12.83 -30.09
C ALA A 151 4.64 -12.82 -29.69
N GLY A 152 4.98 -13.53 -28.61
CA GLY A 152 6.35 -13.58 -28.07
C GLY A 152 6.85 -12.30 -27.37
N ARG A 153 6.01 -11.28 -27.24
CA ARG A 153 6.36 -10.03 -26.56
C ARG A 153 6.38 -10.22 -25.03
N PRO A 154 7.40 -9.71 -24.33
CA PRO A 154 7.41 -9.73 -22.87
C PRO A 154 6.30 -8.82 -22.30
N VAL A 155 5.73 -9.25 -21.16
CA VAL A 155 4.69 -8.52 -20.46
C VAL A 155 5.32 -7.57 -19.43
N VAL A 156 5.04 -6.28 -19.56
CA VAL A 156 5.28 -5.24 -18.55
C VAL A 156 4.03 -5.11 -17.71
N LEU A 157 4.03 -5.58 -16.49
CA LEU A 157 2.87 -5.57 -15.61
C LEU A 157 2.80 -4.27 -14.80
N VAL A 158 1.69 -3.57 -14.87
CA VAL A 158 1.34 -2.45 -13.99
C VAL A 158 0.16 -2.88 -13.12
N LEU A 159 0.46 -3.40 -11.92
CA LEU A 159 -0.56 -3.84 -10.96
C LEU A 159 -0.90 -2.69 -10.02
N ALA A 160 -1.87 -1.88 -10.40
CA ALA A 160 -2.27 -0.70 -9.63
C ALA A 160 -3.64 -0.18 -10.06
N ARG A 161 -4.31 0.54 -9.17
CA ARG A 161 -5.40 1.46 -9.55
C ARG A 161 -4.84 2.58 -10.42
N ARG A 162 -5.71 3.50 -10.87
CA ARG A 162 -5.28 4.68 -11.64
C ARG A 162 -4.20 5.47 -10.88
N LYS A 163 -3.03 5.51 -11.47
CA LYS A 163 -1.81 6.21 -11.02
C LYS A 163 -1.27 7.04 -12.20
N ASP A 164 0.04 7.09 -12.35
CA ASP A 164 0.69 7.81 -13.45
C ASP A 164 1.04 6.87 -14.64
N GLN A 165 0.15 5.91 -14.99
CA GLN A 165 0.34 4.98 -16.12
C GLN A 165 0.60 5.72 -17.43
N HIS A 166 0.00 6.90 -17.60
CA HIS A 166 0.21 7.76 -18.77
C HIS A 166 1.69 8.09 -19.02
N VAL A 167 2.51 8.20 -17.96
CA VAL A 167 3.94 8.48 -18.10
C VAL A 167 4.68 7.29 -18.71
N LEU A 168 4.41 6.08 -18.21
CA LEU A 168 4.99 4.84 -18.76
C LEU A 168 4.55 4.63 -20.21
N LEU A 169 3.26 4.79 -20.51
CA LEU A 169 2.74 4.62 -21.87
C LEU A 169 3.37 5.62 -22.87
N ARG A 170 3.56 6.87 -22.48
CA ARG A 170 4.30 7.84 -23.31
C ARG A 170 5.76 7.43 -23.50
N GLY A 171 6.37 6.76 -22.53
CA GLY A 171 7.74 6.23 -22.65
C GLY A 171 7.88 5.15 -23.71
N LEU A 172 6.81 4.43 -24.06
CA LEU A 172 6.85 3.38 -25.09
C LEU A 172 7.27 3.91 -26.45
N ALA A 173 7.05 5.19 -26.75
CA ALA A 173 7.50 5.80 -28.02
C ALA A 173 9.02 5.74 -28.22
N ALA A 174 9.81 5.62 -27.13
CA ALA A 174 11.28 5.51 -27.17
C ALA A 174 11.78 4.09 -26.84
N LEU A 175 10.89 3.13 -26.66
CA LEU A 175 11.25 1.73 -26.40
C LEU A 175 11.18 0.94 -27.71
N GLU A 176 12.32 0.55 -28.26
CA GLU A 176 12.39 -0.20 -29.52
C GLU A 176 11.86 -1.64 -29.38
N ARG A 177 12.14 -2.29 -28.23
CA ARG A 177 11.72 -3.68 -28.02
C ARG A 177 10.21 -3.79 -27.87
N PRO A 178 9.52 -4.58 -28.72
CA PRO A 178 8.09 -4.81 -28.61
C PRO A 178 7.71 -5.39 -27.23
N VAL A 179 6.67 -4.83 -26.60
CA VAL A 179 6.13 -5.28 -25.31
C VAL A 179 4.61 -5.30 -25.30
N VAL A 180 4.04 -6.07 -24.39
CA VAL A 180 2.65 -5.93 -23.95
C VAL A 180 2.65 -5.24 -22.59
N VAL A 181 2.04 -4.08 -22.47
CA VAL A 181 1.83 -3.41 -21.17
C VAL A 181 0.47 -3.83 -20.62
N ALA A 182 0.46 -4.59 -19.55
CA ALA A 182 -0.74 -5.03 -18.86
C ALA A 182 -1.06 -4.13 -17.68
N CYS A 183 -2.03 -3.26 -17.80
CA CYS A 183 -2.55 -2.41 -16.74
C CYS A 183 -3.67 -3.14 -15.98
N VAL A 184 -3.33 -3.85 -14.91
CA VAL A 184 -4.25 -4.66 -14.12
C VAL A 184 -4.74 -3.87 -12.91
N GLY A 185 -6.06 -3.76 -12.75
CA GLY A 185 -6.73 -3.02 -11.70
C GLY A 185 -7.37 -1.71 -12.15
N ILE A 186 -7.42 -1.44 -13.47
CA ILE A 186 -8.03 -0.25 -14.06
C ILE A 186 -8.72 -0.56 -15.37
N GLU A 187 -9.65 0.30 -15.73
CA GLU A 187 -10.16 0.48 -17.09
C GLU A 187 -9.52 1.73 -17.71
N ALA A 188 -9.46 1.79 -19.03
CA ALA A 188 -8.91 2.96 -19.71
C ALA A 188 -9.88 4.14 -19.61
N ASP A 189 -9.43 5.23 -19.00
CA ASP A 189 -10.11 6.52 -19.09
C ASP A 189 -9.77 7.24 -20.40
N ALA A 190 -10.43 8.36 -20.67
CA ALA A 190 -10.24 9.13 -21.91
C ALA A 190 -8.78 9.60 -22.12
N GLU A 191 -8.05 9.90 -21.04
CA GLU A 191 -6.64 10.27 -21.10
C GLU A 191 -5.79 9.09 -21.58
N LEU A 192 -5.96 7.92 -20.96
CA LEU A 192 -5.20 6.71 -21.31
C LEU A 192 -5.51 6.26 -22.73
N GLN A 193 -6.79 6.28 -23.15
CA GLN A 193 -7.18 5.98 -24.52
C GLN A 193 -6.56 6.94 -25.54
N GLY A 194 -6.49 8.23 -25.19
CA GLY A 194 -5.83 9.23 -26.05
C GLY A 194 -4.34 8.94 -26.23
N ILE A 195 -3.64 8.57 -25.17
CA ILE A 195 -2.21 8.24 -25.20
C ILE A 195 -1.98 6.91 -25.93
N GLU A 196 -2.82 5.90 -25.70
CA GLU A 196 -2.71 4.60 -26.36
C GLU A 196 -2.69 4.72 -27.88
N ARG A 197 -3.48 5.64 -28.46
CA ARG A 197 -3.47 5.91 -29.91
C ARG A 197 -2.12 6.44 -30.43
N THR A 198 -1.26 6.95 -29.56
CA THR A 198 0.09 7.44 -29.90
C THR A 198 1.19 6.40 -29.63
N VAL A 199 0.84 5.27 -29.01
CA VAL A 199 1.77 4.16 -28.75
C VAL A 199 2.13 3.51 -30.09
N PRO A 200 3.44 3.28 -30.36
CA PRO A 200 3.85 2.60 -31.61
C PRO A 200 3.19 1.21 -31.75
N ALA A 201 2.76 0.89 -32.97
CA ALA A 201 1.96 -0.32 -33.26
C ALA A 201 2.64 -1.67 -32.93
N HIS A 202 3.97 -1.66 -32.75
CA HIS A 202 4.68 -2.86 -32.30
C HIS A 202 4.51 -3.18 -30.82
N HIS A 203 4.04 -2.20 -29.99
CA HIS A 203 3.60 -2.43 -28.63
C HIS A 203 2.10 -2.74 -28.58
N ARG A 204 1.66 -3.28 -27.46
CA ARG A 204 0.23 -3.43 -27.15
C ARG A 204 -0.03 -3.03 -25.71
N VAL A 205 -1.13 -2.33 -25.46
CA VAL A 205 -1.63 -2.02 -24.13
C VAL A 205 -2.88 -2.84 -23.87
N VAL A 206 -2.97 -3.41 -22.69
CA VAL A 206 -4.14 -4.20 -22.25
C VAL A 206 -4.58 -3.65 -20.89
N TYR A 207 -5.86 -3.38 -20.76
CA TYR A 207 -6.47 -2.96 -19.50
C TYR A 207 -7.31 -4.11 -18.96
N VAL A 208 -7.06 -4.44 -17.69
CA VAL A 208 -7.83 -5.46 -16.98
C VAL A 208 -8.49 -4.78 -15.80
N PRO A 209 -9.82 -4.81 -15.65
CA PRO A 209 -10.52 -4.26 -14.50
C PRO A 209 -10.00 -4.81 -13.17
N PHE A 210 -10.48 -4.22 -12.06
CA PHE A 210 -10.08 -4.70 -10.74
C PHE A 210 -10.34 -6.20 -10.57
N THR A 211 -9.31 -6.92 -10.15
CA THR A 211 -9.37 -8.33 -9.82
C THR A 211 -8.84 -8.59 -8.41
N ASN A 212 -9.45 -9.53 -7.69
CA ASN A 212 -8.92 -10.06 -6.42
C ASN A 212 -7.91 -11.21 -6.63
N ARG A 213 -7.65 -11.61 -7.89
CA ARG A 213 -6.73 -12.67 -8.29
C ARG A 213 -5.59 -12.13 -9.16
N PRO A 214 -4.69 -11.26 -8.65
CA PRO A 214 -3.64 -10.64 -9.46
C PRO A 214 -2.44 -11.57 -9.74
N LEU A 215 -2.23 -12.62 -8.92
CA LEU A 215 -1.03 -13.47 -9.02
C LEU A 215 -0.83 -14.15 -10.37
N PRO A 216 -1.87 -14.62 -11.10
CA PRO A 216 -1.70 -15.15 -12.45
C PRO A 216 -1.03 -14.15 -13.41
N PHE A 217 -1.40 -12.87 -13.35
CA PHE A 217 -0.76 -11.83 -14.17
C PHE A 217 0.71 -11.61 -13.77
N CYS A 218 1.02 -11.68 -12.47
CA CYS A 218 2.40 -11.61 -12.00
C CYS A 218 3.25 -12.78 -12.54
N ARG A 219 2.69 -13.99 -12.62
CA ARG A 219 3.37 -15.18 -13.17
C ARG A 219 3.63 -15.08 -14.68
N LEU A 220 2.85 -14.30 -15.41
CA LEU A 220 3.00 -14.08 -16.86
C LEU A 220 3.91 -12.87 -17.18
N ALA A 221 4.27 -12.09 -16.18
CA ALA A 221 5.05 -10.86 -16.38
C ALA A 221 6.55 -11.13 -16.50
N ALA A 222 7.22 -10.35 -17.35
CA ALA A 222 8.67 -10.28 -17.44
C ALA A 222 9.27 -9.22 -16.51
N VAL A 223 8.51 -8.17 -16.21
CA VAL A 223 8.89 -7.05 -15.33
C VAL A 223 7.64 -6.44 -14.72
N SER A 224 7.72 -6.04 -13.45
CA SER A 224 6.69 -5.25 -12.79
C SER A 224 7.07 -3.77 -12.83
N ALA A 225 6.11 -2.91 -13.20
CA ALA A 225 6.29 -1.46 -13.30
C ALA A 225 5.29 -0.73 -12.42
N LEU A 226 5.74 0.23 -11.61
CA LEU A 226 4.86 1.08 -10.80
C LEU A 226 5.11 2.56 -11.07
N PRO A 227 4.45 3.15 -12.06
CA PRO A 227 4.48 4.59 -12.31
C PRO A 227 3.54 5.29 -11.33
N SER A 228 4.06 5.73 -10.19
CA SER A 228 3.26 6.42 -9.18
C SER A 228 4.07 7.45 -8.42
N ARG A 229 3.60 8.70 -8.37
CA ARG A 229 4.19 9.78 -7.56
C ARG A 229 3.77 9.74 -6.10
N ILE A 230 2.66 9.07 -5.80
CA ILE A 230 2.08 9.08 -4.46
C ILE A 230 1.86 7.64 -4.01
N GLU A 231 2.81 7.13 -3.23
CA GLU A 231 2.73 5.82 -2.59
C GLU A 231 3.04 5.93 -1.09
N GLY A 232 2.30 5.16 -0.28
CA GLY A 232 2.66 4.90 1.10
C GLY A 232 3.77 3.84 1.16
N LEU A 233 3.39 2.60 0.89
CA LEU A 233 4.24 1.45 0.61
C LEU A 233 3.42 0.47 -0.24
N SER A 234 3.90 0.17 -1.44
CA SER A 234 3.12 -0.60 -2.43
C SER A 234 3.10 -2.10 -2.11
N ILE A 235 1.93 -2.63 -1.79
CA ILE A 235 1.73 -4.09 -1.62
C ILE A 235 1.98 -4.82 -2.95
N ALA A 236 1.56 -4.25 -4.08
CA ALA A 236 1.78 -4.85 -5.39
C ALA A 236 3.27 -5.01 -5.72
N LEU A 237 4.13 -4.03 -5.36
CA LEU A 237 5.58 -4.18 -5.49
C LEU A 237 6.11 -5.27 -4.57
N LEU A 238 5.67 -5.33 -3.31
CA LEU A 238 6.06 -6.39 -2.38
C LEU A 238 5.72 -7.77 -2.95
N GLU A 239 4.50 -7.96 -3.45
CA GLU A 239 4.06 -9.24 -4.03
C GLU A 239 4.91 -9.62 -5.27
N THR A 240 5.14 -8.68 -6.19
CA THR A 240 5.94 -8.95 -7.41
C THR A 240 7.41 -9.18 -7.12
N MET A 241 8.00 -8.45 -6.17
CA MET A 241 9.37 -8.70 -5.70
C MET A 241 9.49 -10.06 -5.00
N ALA A 242 8.54 -10.43 -4.14
CA ALA A 242 8.53 -11.73 -3.47
C ALA A 242 8.42 -12.91 -4.45
N LEU A 243 7.75 -12.71 -5.60
CA LEU A 243 7.72 -13.67 -6.71
C LEU A 243 9.02 -13.75 -7.49
N GLY A 244 9.95 -12.82 -7.28
CA GLY A 244 11.22 -12.75 -7.99
C GLY A 244 11.09 -12.07 -9.36
N LEU A 245 10.15 -11.17 -9.54
CA LEU A 245 10.10 -10.31 -10.72
C LEU A 245 11.09 -9.16 -10.58
N PRO A 246 11.81 -8.78 -11.63
CA PRO A 246 12.51 -7.50 -11.65
C PRO A 246 11.47 -6.37 -11.60
N VAL A 247 11.75 -5.30 -10.84
CA VAL A 247 10.83 -4.19 -10.66
C VAL A 247 11.43 -2.87 -11.12
N VAL A 248 10.59 -2.04 -11.74
CA VAL A 248 10.88 -0.64 -12.10
C VAL A 248 9.80 0.23 -11.46
N ALA A 249 10.18 1.21 -10.64
CA ALA A 249 9.21 2.08 -9.97
C ALA A 249 9.64 3.55 -10.02
N SER A 250 8.69 4.47 -9.88
CA SER A 250 9.03 5.88 -9.69
C SER A 250 9.82 6.09 -8.40
N ASP A 251 10.85 6.93 -8.44
CA ASP A 251 11.59 7.41 -7.26
C ASP A 251 10.71 8.39 -6.47
N ALA A 252 9.67 7.86 -5.85
CA ALA A 252 8.67 8.66 -5.15
C ALA A 252 7.98 7.86 -4.04
N GLY A 253 7.43 8.58 -3.07
CA GLY A 253 6.70 7.99 -1.96
C GLY A 253 7.54 6.98 -1.20
N GLY A 254 6.97 5.80 -0.90
CA GLY A 254 7.62 4.70 -0.20
C GLY A 254 8.41 3.75 -1.10
N ASN A 255 8.47 3.95 -2.42
CA ASN A 255 9.22 3.07 -3.32
C ASN A 255 10.72 3.01 -2.98
N PRO A 256 11.41 4.13 -2.62
CA PRO A 256 12.80 4.09 -2.17
C PRO A 256 13.04 3.35 -0.85
N ASP A 257 11.98 3.09 -0.07
CA ASP A 257 12.10 2.27 1.14
C ASP A 257 12.20 0.76 0.80
N LEU A 258 11.76 0.37 -0.41
CA LEU A 258 11.81 -1.01 -0.92
C LEU A 258 12.95 -1.23 -1.92
N ILE A 259 13.26 -0.22 -2.71
CA ILE A 259 14.13 -0.34 -3.88
C ILE A 259 15.41 0.47 -3.68
N ALA A 260 16.52 -0.23 -3.51
CA ALA A 260 17.86 0.30 -3.77
C ALA A 260 18.13 0.18 -5.27
N SER A 261 18.16 1.32 -5.98
CA SER A 261 18.23 1.34 -7.45
C SER A 261 19.49 0.68 -7.97
N GLY A 262 19.32 -0.28 -8.88
CA GLY A 262 20.41 -1.11 -9.43
C GLY A 262 20.77 -2.34 -8.59
N ASP A 263 20.19 -2.47 -7.38
CA ASP A 263 20.43 -3.59 -6.46
C ASP A 263 19.19 -4.47 -6.26
N THR A 264 18.09 -3.91 -5.74
CA THR A 264 16.84 -4.66 -5.49
C THR A 264 15.73 -4.31 -6.49
N GLY A 265 15.99 -3.44 -7.45
CA GLY A 265 15.09 -2.98 -8.49
C GLY A 265 15.67 -1.75 -9.19
N VAL A 266 14.85 -1.04 -9.94
CA VAL A 266 15.23 0.21 -10.63
C VAL A 266 14.28 1.32 -10.21
N LEU A 267 14.82 2.45 -9.75
CA LEU A 267 14.07 3.68 -9.53
C LEU A 267 14.27 4.63 -10.71
N VAL A 268 13.17 5.22 -11.17
CA VAL A 268 13.15 6.19 -12.26
C VAL A 268 12.57 7.52 -11.79
N ALA A 269 13.06 8.62 -12.36
CA ALA A 269 12.53 9.95 -12.05
C ALA A 269 11.00 9.99 -12.30
N PRO A 270 10.21 10.53 -11.38
CA PRO A 270 8.78 10.69 -11.58
C PRO A 270 8.50 11.58 -12.80
N LEU A 271 7.48 11.24 -13.56
CA LEU A 271 7.03 12.00 -14.75
C LEU A 271 8.06 12.13 -15.89
N ASP A 272 9.07 11.29 -15.95
CA ASP A 272 10.03 11.22 -17.06
C ASP A 272 9.77 9.99 -17.95
N PRO A 273 9.04 10.11 -19.07
CA PRO A 273 8.79 9.02 -20.00
C PRO A 273 10.06 8.38 -20.57
N GLN A 274 11.11 9.19 -20.80
CA GLN A 274 12.38 8.71 -21.33
C GLN A 274 13.13 7.85 -20.31
N ALA A 275 13.07 8.20 -19.02
CA ALA A 275 13.64 7.37 -17.96
C ALA A 275 12.93 6.01 -17.88
N TRP A 276 11.61 5.96 -18.09
CA TRP A 276 10.85 4.71 -18.16
C TRP A 276 11.31 3.84 -19.34
N ALA A 277 11.45 4.42 -20.53
CA ALA A 277 11.94 3.71 -21.72
C ALA A 277 13.33 3.11 -21.48
N ARG A 278 14.27 3.92 -20.97
CA ARG A 278 15.64 3.44 -20.67
C ARG A 278 15.66 2.33 -19.62
N ALA A 279 14.89 2.47 -18.55
CA ALA A 279 14.83 1.46 -17.49
C ALA A 279 14.25 0.13 -17.98
N LEU A 280 13.15 0.18 -18.74
CA LEU A 280 12.54 -0.99 -19.35
C LEU A 280 13.46 -1.64 -20.39
N ALA A 281 14.11 -0.86 -21.25
CA ALA A 281 15.08 -1.36 -22.22
C ALA A 281 16.22 -2.12 -21.52
N ARG A 282 16.77 -1.57 -20.44
CA ARG A 282 17.81 -2.21 -19.64
C ARG A 282 17.34 -3.51 -19.00
N VAL A 283 16.23 -3.48 -18.29
CA VAL A 283 15.70 -4.68 -17.57
C VAL A 283 15.31 -5.78 -18.52
N LEU A 284 14.71 -5.45 -19.66
CA LEU A 284 14.28 -6.43 -20.67
C LEU A 284 15.46 -6.90 -21.55
N GLY A 285 16.50 -6.09 -21.75
CA GLY A 285 17.65 -6.38 -22.60
C GLY A 285 18.78 -7.12 -21.89
N ASP A 286 19.00 -6.84 -20.60
CA ASP A 286 20.09 -7.42 -19.79
C ASP A 286 19.52 -8.45 -18.81
N ARG A 287 19.58 -9.73 -19.20
CA ARG A 287 19.06 -10.85 -18.39
C ARG A 287 19.83 -11.05 -17.09
N GLU A 288 21.15 -10.79 -17.08
CA GLU A 288 21.96 -10.92 -15.88
C GLU A 288 21.61 -9.85 -14.86
N PHE A 289 21.52 -8.61 -15.30
CA PHE A 289 21.08 -7.49 -14.47
C PHE A 289 19.69 -7.73 -13.91
N ALA A 290 18.70 -8.06 -14.77
CA ALA A 290 17.33 -8.34 -14.36
C ALA A 290 17.25 -9.47 -13.33
N GLY A 291 17.94 -10.58 -13.59
CA GLY A 291 18.00 -11.72 -12.67
C GLY A 291 18.66 -11.38 -11.34
N ARG A 292 19.69 -10.54 -11.34
CA ARG A 292 20.36 -10.10 -10.10
C ARG A 292 19.44 -9.24 -9.23
N ILE A 293 18.83 -8.19 -9.79
CA ILE A 293 17.93 -7.30 -9.02
C ILE A 293 16.68 -8.04 -8.55
N ALA A 294 16.16 -8.97 -9.33
CA ALA A 294 15.01 -9.80 -8.97
C ALA A 294 15.32 -10.72 -7.79
N ARG A 295 16.46 -11.42 -7.79
CA ARG A 295 16.86 -12.27 -6.65
C ARG A 295 17.03 -11.45 -5.37
N ARG A 296 17.78 -10.33 -5.42
CA ARG A 296 18.02 -9.48 -4.26
C ARG A 296 16.73 -8.83 -3.73
N GLY A 297 15.85 -8.37 -4.64
CA GLY A 297 14.55 -7.87 -4.28
C GLY A 297 13.69 -8.93 -3.58
N ARG A 298 13.67 -10.16 -4.09
CA ARG A 298 12.98 -11.29 -3.47
C ARG A 298 13.52 -11.60 -2.07
N GLU A 299 14.82 -11.70 -1.92
CA GLU A 299 15.47 -11.95 -0.62
C GLU A 299 15.14 -10.88 0.40
N LEU A 300 15.21 -9.60 0.00
CA LEU A 300 14.86 -8.48 0.86
C LEU A 300 13.41 -8.57 1.36
N VAL A 301 12.44 -8.74 0.44
CA VAL A 301 11.01 -8.75 0.81
C VAL A 301 10.70 -9.94 1.69
N ARG A 302 11.19 -11.13 1.35
CA ARG A 302 10.94 -12.35 2.13
C ARG A 302 11.56 -12.33 3.52
N ARG A 303 12.62 -11.54 3.72
CA ARG A 303 13.27 -11.37 5.03
C ARG A 303 12.62 -10.26 5.85
N GLU A 304 12.29 -9.11 5.25
CA GLU A 304 11.98 -7.89 6.01
C GLU A 304 10.50 -7.45 5.94
N PHE A 305 9.77 -7.85 4.90
CA PHE A 305 8.44 -7.33 4.60
C PHE A 305 7.36 -8.43 4.63
N THR A 306 7.41 -9.27 5.67
CA THR A 306 6.38 -10.30 5.89
C THR A 306 5.26 -9.78 6.79
N LEU A 307 4.09 -10.39 6.67
CA LEU A 307 2.93 -10.03 7.49
C LEU A 307 3.18 -10.29 8.99
N GLU A 308 3.92 -11.37 9.30
CA GLU A 308 4.30 -11.73 10.66
C GLU A 308 5.14 -10.61 11.31
N ARG A 309 6.18 -10.11 10.60
CA ARG A 309 6.99 -9.00 11.10
C ARG A 309 6.20 -7.71 11.28
N THR A 310 5.26 -7.45 10.36
CA THR A 310 4.37 -6.28 10.50
C THR A 310 3.49 -6.44 11.73
N ALA A 311 2.94 -7.63 11.98
CA ALA A 311 2.10 -7.91 13.14
C ALA A 311 2.88 -7.78 14.46
N GLU A 312 4.05 -8.40 14.56
CA GLU A 312 4.95 -8.31 15.73
C GLU A 312 5.31 -6.86 16.08
N ARG A 313 5.74 -6.09 15.08
CA ARG A 313 6.10 -4.66 15.25
C ARG A 313 4.88 -3.81 15.64
N THR A 314 3.71 -4.09 15.05
CA THR A 314 2.47 -3.39 15.39
C THR A 314 2.03 -3.71 16.81
N GLU A 315 2.11 -4.97 17.23
CA GLU A 315 1.80 -5.40 18.60
C GLU A 315 2.74 -4.73 19.62
N ALA A 316 4.03 -4.61 19.32
CA ALA A 316 4.97 -3.89 20.17
C ALA A 316 4.53 -2.43 20.39
N GLU A 317 4.08 -1.73 19.34
CA GLU A 317 3.57 -0.36 19.45
C GLU A 317 2.27 -0.28 20.27
N TYR A 318 1.42 -1.32 20.22
CA TYR A 318 0.23 -1.39 21.09
C TYR A 318 0.60 -1.57 22.55
N ARG A 319 1.56 -2.44 22.87
CA ARG A 319 2.07 -2.65 24.24
C ARG A 319 2.67 -1.36 24.81
N GLU A 320 3.51 -0.67 24.03
CA GLU A 320 4.06 0.63 24.44
C GLU A 320 2.98 1.71 24.66
N ALA A 321 1.93 1.72 23.84
CA ALA A 321 0.80 2.63 24.01
C ALA A 321 0.04 2.36 25.32
N LEU A 322 -0.15 1.08 25.66
CA LEU A 322 -0.77 0.64 26.91
C LEU A 322 0.05 1.04 28.15
N GLU A 323 1.36 0.77 28.15
CA GLU A 323 2.26 1.11 29.24
C GLU A 323 2.30 2.61 29.50
N ARG A 324 2.43 3.39 28.43
CA ARG A 324 2.41 4.85 28.51
C ARG A 324 1.11 5.37 29.11
N ARG A 325 -0.03 4.80 28.75
CA ARG A 325 -1.33 5.23 29.26
C ARG A 325 -1.46 4.94 30.74
N ARG A 326 -1.04 3.74 31.18
CA ARG A 326 -1.04 3.35 32.59
C ARG A 326 -0.17 4.30 33.44
N SER A 327 1.02 4.69 32.95
CA SER A 327 1.91 5.64 33.62
C SER A 327 1.26 7.03 33.79
N LEU A 328 0.52 7.50 32.78
CA LEU A 328 -0.19 8.78 32.84
C LEU A 328 -1.36 8.76 33.82
N ASP A 329 -2.08 7.66 33.93
CA ASP A 329 -3.22 7.50 34.82
C ASP A 329 -2.74 7.28 36.28
N GLY A 330 -1.64 6.54 36.49
CA GLY A 330 -0.97 6.38 37.80
C GLY A 330 -0.48 7.71 38.38
N ASN A 331 0.13 8.57 37.57
CA ASN A 331 0.59 9.89 38.03
C ASN A 331 -0.59 10.85 38.36
N ARG A 332 -1.74 10.68 37.73
CA ARG A 332 -2.95 11.49 38.05
C ARG A 332 -3.61 11.06 39.35
N SER A 333 -3.51 9.80 39.74
CA SER A 333 -4.05 9.29 41.01
C SER A 333 -3.20 9.69 42.21
N HIS A 334 -1.90 9.97 42.04
CA HIS A 334 -1.01 10.45 43.10
C HIS A 334 -1.02 11.99 43.29
N ALA A 335 -1.59 12.71 42.30
CA ALA A 335 -1.67 14.18 42.33
C ALA A 335 -3.05 14.70 42.80
N ARG A 336 -3.92 13.82 43.24
CA ARG A 336 -5.23 14.13 43.90
C ARG A 336 -5.18 13.65 45.35
#